data_918af3456d4de90dbb8a7597536d50f9
#
_entry.id   918af3456d4de90dbb8a7597536d50f9
#
_cell.length_a   1.000
_cell.length_b   1.000
_cell.length_c   1.000
_cell.angle_alpha   90.00
_cell.angle_beta   90.00
_cell.angle_gamma   90.00
#
_symmetry.space_group_name_H-M   'P 1'
#
loop_
_entity.id
_entity.type
_entity.pdbx_description
1 polymer ?
#
loop_
_entity_poly.entity_id
_entity_poly.type
_entity_poly.pdbx_seq_one_letter_code
_entity_poly.pdbx_strand_id
1 'polypeptide(L)'
;TMVTVWKITEELKGGLFALILSATAVTFSALFRLNTLFQPNSLDVLCWTLLYYTLIKYVNTSNRKWLWALAAVFAIGFLNKYSIAFLVVGLVPAILLTEHRKWFAQKNFYLAAVFTLLLISPNLIWQYQHDFLVFKHMEELRITQLVNVNRLDFMKDQLLYFMGGLFIIVFALFAFVVYPPFKKYRFIPLSTLFTLLLFVYFRAKSYYAIGLYPVLLAFGAVYLDYLLSSNWKVYLKPVAIVIPLLLFIPVLRIAFPIYPPAEIAAQRDLYQKYGMLRWEDGKDHELPQDFADMLGWKELAHKVDRVYSQVKDKKHTLVICDNYGLAGAINYYSKYKEIGAVSFNADYKYWFNLKDDITTVISVKNAHNEDIENKGD
;
A
#
# COMPACT_ATOMS: atom_id res chain seq x y z
N THR A 1 10.50 6.82 -0.67
CA THR A 1 10.83 5.83 0.38
C THR A 1 12.33 5.63 0.50
N MET A 2 13.06 5.27 -0.58
CA MET A 2 14.52 5.04 -0.55
C MET A 2 15.32 6.21 0.08
N VAL A 3 15.09 7.45 -0.37
CA VAL A 3 15.75 8.64 0.20
C VAL A 3 15.46 8.79 1.70
N THR A 4 14.24 8.49 2.14
CA THR A 4 13.89 8.56 3.57
C THR A 4 14.63 7.49 4.37
N VAL A 5 14.74 6.27 3.85
CA VAL A 5 15.53 5.18 4.48
C VAL A 5 17.00 5.56 4.55
N TRP A 6 17.57 6.14 3.50
CA TRP A 6 18.92 6.71 3.52
C TRP A 6 19.09 7.72 4.66
N LYS A 7 18.14 8.66 4.80
CA LYS A 7 18.16 9.66 5.89
C LYS A 7 18.03 9.04 7.28
N ILE A 8 17.23 7.97 7.42
CA ILE A 8 17.15 7.22 8.68
C ILE A 8 18.53 6.58 8.98
N THR A 9 19.16 5.95 7.99
CA THR A 9 20.47 5.31 8.12
C THR A 9 21.56 6.31 8.53
N GLU A 10 21.57 7.51 7.92
CA GLU A 10 22.46 8.63 8.34
C GLU A 10 22.19 9.04 9.80
N GLU A 11 20.92 9.18 10.18
CA GLU A 11 20.53 9.57 11.53
C GLU A 11 20.94 8.54 12.58
N LEU A 12 20.98 7.26 12.22
CA LEU A 12 21.46 6.15 13.02
C LEU A 12 23.00 6.02 13.01
N LYS A 13 23.71 6.92 12.33
CA LYS A 13 25.19 6.94 12.19
C LYS A 13 25.74 5.74 11.41
N GLY A 14 24.97 5.20 10.46
CA GLY A 14 25.47 4.19 9.53
C GLY A 14 26.52 4.74 8.57
N GLY A 15 27.56 3.95 8.30
CA GLY A 15 28.58 4.26 7.31
C GLY A 15 28.08 4.07 5.87
N LEU A 16 28.96 4.32 4.89
CA LEU A 16 28.63 4.22 3.47
C LEU A 16 28.06 2.83 3.09
N PHE A 17 28.59 1.76 3.69
CA PHE A 17 28.07 0.41 3.46
C PHE A 17 26.60 0.29 3.90
N ALA A 18 26.26 0.79 5.11
CA ALA A 18 24.89 0.74 5.60
C ALA A 18 23.93 1.55 4.72
N LEU A 19 24.37 2.72 4.23
CA LEU A 19 23.62 3.57 3.32
C LEU A 19 23.29 2.84 2.00
N ILE A 20 24.33 2.24 1.38
CA ILE A 20 24.17 1.49 0.13
C ILE A 20 23.31 0.25 0.35
N LEU A 21 23.58 -0.54 1.41
CA LEU A 21 22.84 -1.77 1.70
C LEU A 21 21.35 -1.50 1.93
N SER A 22 21.01 -0.50 2.75
CA SER A 22 19.61 -0.17 3.04
C SER A 22 18.89 0.36 1.80
N ALA A 23 19.54 1.22 1.00
CA ALA A 23 18.98 1.73 -0.25
C ALA A 23 18.75 0.61 -1.28
N THR A 24 19.71 -0.30 -1.45
CA THR A 24 19.60 -1.46 -2.34
C THR A 24 18.46 -2.38 -1.90
N ALA A 25 18.37 -2.72 -0.62
CA ALA A 25 17.34 -3.61 -0.10
C ALA A 25 15.93 -3.01 -0.25
N VAL A 26 15.76 -1.71 -0.07
CA VAL A 26 14.47 -1.01 -0.31
C VAL A 26 14.12 -1.01 -1.79
N THR A 27 15.09 -0.71 -2.65
CA THR A 27 14.85 -0.60 -4.10
C THR A 27 14.52 -1.95 -4.71
N PHE A 28 15.29 -2.99 -4.39
CA PHE A 28 15.12 -4.34 -4.93
C PHE A 28 14.22 -5.20 -4.02
N SER A 29 13.00 -4.74 -3.81
CA SER A 29 11.94 -5.38 -3.03
C SER A 29 10.60 -5.23 -3.74
N ALA A 30 9.51 -5.67 -3.11
CA ALA A 30 8.15 -5.44 -3.61
C ALA A 30 7.84 -3.95 -3.89
N LEU A 31 8.58 -3.02 -3.25
CA LEU A 31 8.43 -1.59 -3.51
C LEU A 31 8.76 -1.20 -4.95
N PHE A 32 9.65 -1.94 -5.63
CA PHE A 32 9.93 -1.68 -7.04
C PHE A 32 8.66 -1.86 -7.88
N ARG A 33 7.95 -2.98 -7.69
CA ARG A 33 6.68 -3.24 -8.38
C ARG A 33 5.60 -2.23 -7.96
N LEU A 34 5.46 -1.98 -6.66
CA LEU A 34 4.45 -1.07 -6.12
C LEU A 34 4.54 0.33 -6.74
N ASN A 35 5.77 0.81 -6.98
CA ASN A 35 6.01 2.14 -7.56
C ASN A 35 5.80 2.21 -9.08
N THR A 36 5.56 1.09 -9.76
CA THR A 36 5.18 1.07 -11.20
C THR A 36 3.66 1.15 -11.38
N LEU A 37 2.88 1.04 -10.31
CA LEU A 37 1.42 1.11 -10.33
C LEU A 37 0.95 2.50 -9.95
N PHE A 38 -0.01 3.04 -10.70
CA PHE A 38 -0.65 4.32 -10.34
C PHE A 38 -1.72 4.08 -9.28
N GLN A 39 -1.27 3.97 -8.04
CA GLN A 39 -2.07 3.65 -6.87
C GLN A 39 -1.63 4.48 -5.65
N PRO A 40 -2.49 4.70 -4.64
CA PRO A 40 -2.14 5.44 -3.43
C PRO A 40 -1.07 4.75 -2.56
N ASN A 41 -0.77 3.47 -2.82
CA ASN A 41 0.12 2.65 -2.00
C ASN A 41 1.56 3.16 -1.95
N SER A 42 2.08 3.73 -3.04
CA SER A 42 3.46 4.29 -3.07
C SER A 42 3.62 5.47 -2.12
N LEU A 43 2.63 6.38 -2.09
CA LEU A 43 2.61 7.51 -1.16
C LEU A 43 2.33 7.05 0.27
N ASP A 44 1.46 6.05 0.46
CA ASP A 44 1.18 5.45 1.76
C ASP A 44 2.47 4.91 2.42
N VAL A 45 3.23 4.06 1.73
CA VAL A 45 4.52 3.55 2.23
C VAL A 45 5.53 4.67 2.50
N LEU A 46 5.56 5.70 1.69
CA LEU A 46 6.40 6.88 1.95
C LEU A 46 5.98 7.57 3.26
N CYS A 47 4.68 7.79 3.47
CA CYS A 47 4.17 8.42 4.69
C CYS A 47 4.46 7.58 5.94
N TRP A 48 4.33 6.26 5.89
CA TRP A 48 4.73 5.37 6.98
C TRP A 48 6.22 5.49 7.31
N THR A 49 7.07 5.50 6.28
CA THR A 49 8.52 5.63 6.44
C THR A 49 8.90 7.00 7.01
N LEU A 50 8.26 8.08 6.53
CA LEU A 50 8.45 9.44 7.03
C LEU A 50 7.97 9.59 8.47
N LEU A 51 6.88 8.92 8.85
CA LEU A 51 6.37 8.92 10.22
C LEU A 51 7.41 8.34 11.18
N TYR A 52 8.02 7.20 10.85
CA TYR A 52 9.14 6.65 11.63
C TYR A 52 10.37 7.58 11.61
N TYR A 53 10.69 8.18 10.48
CA TYR A 53 11.81 9.14 10.40
C TYR A 53 11.60 10.33 11.34
N THR A 54 10.41 10.93 11.34
CA THR A 54 10.11 12.07 12.22
C THR A 54 10.15 11.68 13.70
N LEU A 55 9.68 10.47 14.06
CA LEU A 55 9.80 9.92 15.40
C LEU A 55 11.27 9.72 15.81
N ILE A 56 12.10 9.13 14.94
CA ILE A 56 13.54 8.95 15.18
C ILE A 56 14.21 10.30 15.40
N LYS A 57 13.91 11.30 14.57
CA LYS A 57 14.41 12.67 14.73
C LYS A 57 13.97 13.30 16.05
N TYR A 58 12.72 13.07 16.44
CA TYR A 58 12.23 13.55 17.72
C TYR A 58 12.94 12.89 18.91
N VAL A 59 13.13 11.57 18.87
CA VAL A 59 13.91 10.82 19.87
C VAL A 59 15.33 11.38 20.02
N ASN A 60 15.98 11.70 18.90
CA ASN A 60 17.39 12.11 18.90
C ASN A 60 17.60 13.58 19.29
N THR A 61 16.64 14.46 19.02
CA THR A 61 16.83 15.91 19.15
C THR A 61 15.95 16.55 20.21
N SER A 62 14.86 15.87 20.63
CA SER A 62 13.79 16.42 21.49
C SER A 62 13.19 17.73 20.94
N ASN A 63 13.41 18.03 19.66
CA ASN A 63 12.95 19.28 19.05
C ASN A 63 11.48 19.16 18.59
N ARG A 64 10.64 20.04 19.12
CA ARG A 64 9.19 20.09 18.87
C ARG A 64 8.80 20.17 17.38
N LYS A 65 9.68 20.72 16.53
CA LYS A 65 9.41 20.77 15.07
C LYS A 65 9.12 19.39 14.47
N TRP A 66 9.69 18.33 15.04
CA TRP A 66 9.48 16.97 14.57
C TRP A 66 8.11 16.40 14.96
N LEU A 67 7.48 16.91 16.04
CA LEU A 67 6.08 16.57 16.34
C LEU A 67 5.12 17.23 15.34
N TRP A 68 5.40 18.47 14.92
CA TRP A 68 4.62 19.14 13.88
C TRP A 68 4.80 18.47 12.52
N ALA A 69 6.04 18.06 12.19
CA ALA A 69 6.31 17.28 10.99
C ALA A 69 5.60 15.93 11.01
N LEU A 70 5.61 15.24 12.17
CA LEU A 70 4.87 14.00 12.39
C LEU A 70 3.37 14.18 12.11
N ALA A 71 2.78 15.23 12.69
CA ALA A 71 1.37 15.57 12.51
C ALA A 71 1.01 15.81 11.03
N ALA A 72 1.84 16.60 10.33
CA ALA A 72 1.65 16.86 8.90
C ALA A 72 1.79 15.60 8.05
N VAL A 73 2.81 14.77 8.30
CA VAL A 73 3.02 13.50 7.59
C VAL A 73 1.84 12.54 7.82
N PHE A 74 1.38 12.43 9.07
CA PHE A 74 0.21 11.60 9.35
C PHE A 74 -1.03 12.12 8.62
N ALA A 75 -1.28 13.43 8.63
CA ALA A 75 -2.44 14.00 7.94
C ALA A 75 -2.40 13.74 6.43
N ILE A 76 -1.24 13.95 5.79
CA ILE A 76 -1.05 13.63 4.35
C ILE A 76 -1.29 12.15 4.10
N GLY A 77 -0.72 11.26 4.92
CA GLY A 77 -0.91 9.83 4.80
C GLY A 77 -2.37 9.42 4.98
N PHE A 78 -3.06 9.99 5.97
CA PHE A 78 -4.48 9.72 6.24
C PHE A 78 -5.39 10.17 5.09
N LEU A 79 -5.13 11.36 4.53
CA LEU A 79 -5.87 11.87 3.37
C LEU A 79 -5.57 11.10 2.08
N ASN A 80 -4.41 10.45 2.00
CA ASN A 80 -4.10 9.53 0.88
C ASN A 80 -4.75 8.15 1.08
N LYS A 81 -4.61 7.57 2.28
CA LYS A 81 -5.14 6.24 2.61
C LYS A 81 -5.28 6.07 4.11
N TYR A 82 -6.44 5.66 4.58
CA TYR A 82 -6.73 5.50 6.01
C TYR A 82 -5.88 4.43 6.71
N SER A 83 -5.18 3.56 5.94
CA SER A 83 -4.31 2.49 6.47
C SER A 83 -3.25 2.98 7.47
N ILE A 84 -2.74 4.21 7.32
CA ILE A 84 -1.76 4.79 8.25
C ILE A 84 -2.30 4.91 9.69
N ALA A 85 -3.62 4.96 9.87
CA ALA A 85 -4.24 4.97 11.21
C ALA A 85 -3.92 3.67 11.98
N PHE A 86 -3.83 2.51 11.30
CA PHE A 86 -3.43 1.25 11.93
C PHE A 86 -2.01 1.28 12.46
N LEU A 87 -1.10 1.97 11.78
CA LEU A 87 0.26 2.20 12.29
C LEU A 87 0.21 3.00 13.60
N VAL A 88 -0.60 4.07 13.66
CA VAL A 88 -0.71 4.89 14.89
C VAL A 88 -1.35 4.09 16.02
N VAL A 89 -2.38 3.29 15.73
CA VAL A 89 -2.99 2.36 16.71
C VAL A 89 -1.94 1.38 17.24
N GLY A 90 -1.04 0.86 16.39
CA GLY A 90 0.08 0.01 16.82
C GLY A 90 1.18 0.76 17.57
N LEU A 91 1.42 2.04 17.26
CA LEU A 91 2.41 2.88 17.93
C LEU A 91 2.01 3.26 19.36
N VAL A 92 0.73 3.48 19.63
CA VAL A 92 0.27 3.88 20.98
C VAL A 92 0.71 2.88 22.05
N PRO A 93 0.36 1.57 21.99
CA PRO A 93 0.83 0.60 22.99
C PRO A 93 2.37 0.43 22.95
N ALA A 94 3.00 0.52 21.78
CA ALA A 94 4.45 0.43 21.66
C ALA A 94 5.16 1.55 22.42
N ILE A 95 4.68 2.79 22.31
CA ILE A 95 5.22 3.93 23.06
C ILE A 95 4.95 3.80 24.56
N LEU A 96 3.75 3.36 24.96
CA LEU A 96 3.37 3.17 26.37
C LEU A 96 4.24 2.12 27.08
N LEU A 97 4.66 1.08 26.37
CA LEU A 97 5.52 0.01 26.90
C LEU A 97 7.01 0.39 26.93
N THR A 98 7.40 1.59 26.47
CA THR A 98 8.78 2.06 26.44
C THR A 98 8.99 3.29 27.32
N GLU A 99 10.27 3.73 27.44
CA GLU A 99 10.60 4.96 28.15
C GLU A 99 9.91 6.22 27.58
N HIS A 100 9.43 6.14 26.34
CA HIS A 100 8.75 7.23 25.64
C HIS A 100 7.30 7.45 26.08
N ARG A 101 6.73 6.63 26.98
CA ARG A 101 5.42 6.87 27.59
C ARG A 101 5.23 8.29 28.15
N LYS A 102 6.34 8.95 28.52
CA LYS A 102 6.37 10.33 28.99
C LYS A 102 5.90 11.35 27.93
N TRP A 103 5.86 10.99 26.63
CA TRP A 103 5.34 11.89 25.61
C TRP A 103 3.86 12.19 25.79
N PHE A 104 3.09 11.22 26.30
CA PHE A 104 1.67 11.42 26.63
C PHE A 104 1.41 12.41 27.78
N ALA A 105 2.44 12.80 28.55
CA ALA A 105 2.34 13.86 29.56
C ALA A 105 2.72 15.25 29.01
N GLN A 106 3.13 15.36 27.72
CA GLN A 106 3.61 16.61 27.14
C GLN A 106 2.49 17.34 26.41
N LYS A 107 2.26 18.62 26.74
CA LYS A 107 1.28 19.48 26.06
C LYS A 107 1.48 19.54 24.54
N ASN A 108 2.74 19.55 24.08
CA ASN A 108 3.04 19.65 22.65
C ASN A 108 2.59 18.41 21.86
N PHE A 109 2.51 17.24 22.50
CA PHE A 109 2.00 16.04 21.85
C PHE A 109 0.50 16.20 21.52
N TYR A 110 -0.28 16.72 22.46
CA TYR A 110 -1.70 17.01 22.23
C TYR A 110 -1.93 18.16 21.23
N LEU A 111 -1.08 19.20 21.27
CA LEU A 111 -1.16 20.27 20.28
C LEU A 111 -0.89 19.75 18.86
N ALA A 112 0.09 18.83 18.69
CA ALA A 112 0.34 18.18 17.42
C ALA A 112 -0.85 17.30 16.96
N ALA A 113 -1.50 16.59 17.90
CA ALA A 113 -2.72 15.82 17.62
C ALA A 113 -3.89 16.73 17.19
N VAL A 114 -4.10 17.87 17.87
CA VAL A 114 -5.10 18.87 17.46
C VAL A 114 -4.79 19.41 16.06
N PHE A 115 -3.54 19.74 15.79
CA PHE A 115 -3.13 20.20 14.47
C PHE A 115 -3.41 19.14 13.38
N THR A 116 -3.13 17.86 13.66
CA THR A 116 -3.52 16.76 12.77
C THR A 116 -5.02 16.75 12.51
N LEU A 117 -5.85 16.85 13.57
CA LEU A 117 -7.31 16.87 13.45
C LEU A 117 -7.79 18.05 12.61
N LEU A 118 -7.18 19.22 12.75
CA LEU A 118 -7.48 20.38 11.91
C LEU A 118 -7.17 20.12 10.44
N LEU A 119 -6.03 19.48 10.15
CA LEU A 119 -5.64 19.18 8.76
C LEU A 119 -6.56 18.14 8.09
N ILE A 120 -7.04 17.13 8.83
CA ILE A 120 -7.92 16.09 8.29
C ILE A 120 -9.41 16.45 8.41
N SER A 121 -9.76 17.53 9.12
CA SER A 121 -11.16 17.91 9.40
C SER A 121 -12.01 18.08 8.14
N PRO A 122 -11.54 18.62 6.99
CA PRO A 122 -12.37 18.73 5.80
C PRO A 122 -12.84 17.34 5.32
N ASN A 123 -11.96 16.35 5.36
CA ASN A 123 -12.32 14.97 5.01
C ASN A 123 -13.30 14.37 6.03
N LEU A 124 -13.08 14.57 7.34
CA LEU A 124 -13.97 14.05 8.37
C LEU A 124 -15.36 14.67 8.28
N ILE A 125 -15.44 15.99 8.02
CA ILE A 125 -16.71 16.71 7.83
C ILE A 125 -17.43 16.15 6.59
N TRP A 126 -16.71 15.94 5.48
CA TRP A 126 -17.28 15.35 4.27
C TRP A 126 -17.80 13.93 4.53
N GLN A 127 -17.05 13.09 5.22
CA GLN A 127 -17.47 11.75 5.61
C GLN A 127 -18.74 11.78 6.47
N TYR A 128 -18.80 12.72 7.44
CA TYR A 128 -19.99 12.90 8.28
C TYR A 128 -21.22 13.32 7.45
N GLN A 129 -21.08 14.24 6.52
CA GLN A 129 -22.15 14.70 5.65
C GLN A 129 -22.65 13.63 4.68
N HIS A 130 -21.87 12.56 4.45
CA HIS A 130 -22.17 11.47 3.53
C HIS A 130 -22.31 10.11 4.26
N ASP A 131 -22.78 10.12 5.53
CA ASP A 131 -23.03 8.92 6.33
C ASP A 131 -21.83 7.99 6.47
N PHE A 132 -20.63 8.53 6.58
CA PHE A 132 -19.38 7.77 6.71
C PHE A 132 -19.26 6.65 5.67
N LEU A 133 -19.27 6.99 4.41
CA LEU A 133 -19.13 6.06 3.28
C LEU A 133 -17.98 5.07 3.44
N VAL A 134 -16.91 5.50 4.10
CA VAL A 134 -15.76 4.62 4.40
C VAL A 134 -16.19 3.35 5.13
N PHE A 135 -17.14 3.41 6.08
CA PHE A 135 -17.62 2.23 6.78
C PHE A 135 -18.46 1.31 5.90
N LYS A 136 -19.29 1.89 5.01
CA LYS A 136 -20.05 1.13 4.03
C LYS A 136 -19.12 0.39 3.06
N HIS A 137 -18.10 1.09 2.57
CA HIS A 137 -17.09 0.49 1.70
C HIS A 137 -16.25 -0.58 2.42
N MET A 138 -15.86 -0.36 3.67
CA MET A 138 -15.15 -1.37 4.46
C MET A 138 -16.01 -2.62 4.70
N GLU A 139 -17.30 -2.47 4.92
CA GLU A 139 -18.21 -3.61 5.07
C GLU A 139 -18.33 -4.38 3.74
N GLU A 140 -18.48 -3.70 2.61
CA GLU A 140 -18.46 -4.32 1.28
C GLU A 140 -17.15 -5.10 1.06
N LEU A 141 -15.99 -4.48 1.32
CA LEU A 141 -14.70 -5.17 1.24
C LEU A 141 -14.64 -6.39 2.16
N ARG A 142 -15.18 -6.29 3.36
CA ARG A 142 -15.18 -7.37 4.34
C ARG A 142 -15.92 -8.60 3.83
N ILE A 143 -17.10 -8.42 3.24
CA ILE A 143 -17.95 -9.53 2.77
C ILE A 143 -17.53 -10.08 1.41
N THR A 144 -16.91 -9.26 0.55
CA THR A 144 -16.56 -9.66 -0.82
C THR A 144 -15.10 -10.11 -0.98
N GLN A 145 -14.17 -9.52 -0.24
CA GLN A 145 -12.73 -9.70 -0.44
C GLN A 145 -12.00 -10.19 0.81
N LEU A 146 -12.14 -9.50 1.95
CA LEU A 146 -11.36 -9.83 3.16
C LEU A 146 -11.73 -11.19 3.75
N VAL A 147 -12.95 -11.69 3.52
CA VAL A 147 -13.37 -13.04 3.90
C VAL A 147 -12.47 -14.11 3.26
N ASN A 148 -11.93 -13.85 2.08
CA ASN A 148 -11.07 -14.75 1.31
C ASN A 148 -9.60 -14.69 1.75
N VAL A 149 -9.21 -13.72 2.60
CA VAL A 149 -7.81 -13.57 3.05
C VAL A 149 -7.46 -14.68 4.05
N ASN A 150 -6.45 -15.47 3.68
CA ASN A 150 -5.86 -16.48 4.56
C ASN A 150 -4.77 -15.84 5.42
N ARG A 151 -4.85 -16.02 6.75
CA ARG A 151 -3.88 -15.46 7.70
C ARG A 151 -2.47 -16.02 7.54
N LEU A 152 -2.33 -17.28 7.16
CA LEU A 152 -1.00 -17.89 6.93
C LEU A 152 -0.37 -17.33 5.65
N ASP A 153 -1.16 -17.16 4.59
CA ASP A 153 -0.67 -16.55 3.35
C ASP A 153 -0.30 -15.09 3.58
N PHE A 154 -1.09 -14.34 4.36
CA PHE A 154 -0.70 -13.00 4.82
C PHE A 154 0.70 -12.99 5.45
N MET A 155 1.00 -13.93 6.36
CA MET A 155 2.31 -14.00 7.03
C MET A 155 3.44 -14.42 6.08
N LYS A 156 3.18 -15.34 5.15
CA LYS A 156 4.14 -15.74 4.10
C LYS A 156 4.50 -14.56 3.20
N ASP A 157 3.51 -13.77 2.78
CA ASP A 157 3.71 -12.60 1.93
C ASP A 157 4.62 -11.56 2.59
N GLN A 158 4.54 -11.37 3.92
CA GLN A 158 5.46 -10.47 4.64
C GLN A 158 6.93 -10.87 4.46
N LEU A 159 7.24 -12.17 4.35
CA LEU A 159 8.58 -12.66 4.08
C LEU A 159 8.97 -12.46 2.61
N LEU A 160 8.03 -12.67 1.70
CA LEU A 160 8.27 -12.59 0.25
C LEU A 160 8.48 -11.14 -0.22
N TYR A 161 7.76 -10.17 0.33
CA TYR A 161 7.88 -8.76 -0.08
C TYR A 161 9.28 -8.20 0.04
N PHE A 162 10.05 -8.67 1.00
CA PHE A 162 11.43 -8.24 1.25
C PHE A 162 12.41 -9.43 1.26
N MET A 163 12.16 -10.46 0.45
CA MET A 163 12.95 -11.68 0.44
C MET A 163 14.45 -11.42 0.34
N GLY A 164 14.89 -10.52 -0.55
CA GLY A 164 16.28 -10.11 -0.68
C GLY A 164 16.83 -9.35 0.53
N GLY A 165 15.98 -8.64 1.28
CA GLY A 165 16.31 -7.88 2.49
C GLY A 165 15.96 -8.59 3.79
N LEU A 166 15.42 -9.82 3.75
CA LEU A 166 14.93 -10.51 4.93
C LEU A 166 16.02 -10.70 6.01
N PHE A 167 17.23 -11.05 5.60
CA PHE A 167 18.35 -11.17 6.53
C PHE A 167 18.63 -9.84 7.24
N ILE A 168 18.53 -8.70 6.55
CA ILE A 168 18.72 -7.37 7.14
C ILE A 168 17.64 -7.10 8.20
N ILE A 169 16.38 -7.46 7.92
CA ILE A 169 15.27 -7.33 8.86
C ILE A 169 15.49 -8.20 10.10
N VAL A 170 15.95 -9.45 9.92
CA VAL A 170 16.29 -10.36 11.03
C VAL A 170 17.39 -9.76 11.89
N PHE A 171 18.45 -9.23 11.29
CA PHE A 171 19.51 -8.55 12.02
C PHE A 171 19.03 -7.27 12.72
N ALA A 172 18.05 -6.53 12.14
CA ALA A 172 17.43 -5.39 12.81
C ALA A 172 16.71 -5.83 14.09
N LEU A 173 15.83 -6.84 13.97
CA LEU A 173 15.06 -7.35 15.12
C LEU A 173 15.98 -7.86 16.23
N PHE A 174 17.03 -8.59 15.87
CA PHE A 174 18.06 -9.03 16.83
C PHE A 174 18.78 -7.84 17.48
N ALA A 175 19.16 -6.82 16.70
CA ALA A 175 19.84 -5.64 17.19
C ALA A 175 19.05 -4.84 18.23
N PHE A 176 17.70 -4.75 18.10
CA PHE A 176 16.87 -4.09 19.11
C PHE A 176 16.93 -4.77 20.49
N VAL A 177 17.33 -6.03 20.54
CA VAL A 177 17.51 -6.79 21.79
C VAL A 177 18.91 -6.59 22.35
N VAL A 178 19.95 -6.78 21.50
CA VAL A 178 21.35 -6.92 21.95
C VAL A 178 22.22 -5.68 21.78
N TYR A 179 21.85 -4.73 20.91
CA TYR A 179 22.67 -3.58 20.57
C TYR A 179 22.23 -2.32 21.35
N PRO A 180 23.00 -1.89 22.37
CA PRO A 180 22.60 -0.81 23.28
C PRO A 180 22.19 0.50 22.60
N PRO A 181 22.86 0.96 21.49
CA PRO A 181 22.43 2.19 20.83
C PRO A 181 21.01 2.18 20.31
N PHE A 182 20.39 1.00 20.08
CA PHE A 182 19.03 0.88 19.58
C PHE A 182 17.97 0.75 20.69
N LYS A 183 18.36 0.71 21.95
CA LYS A 183 17.44 0.58 23.09
C LYS A 183 16.34 1.64 23.08
N LYS A 184 16.69 2.90 22.78
CA LYS A 184 15.75 4.01 22.71
C LYS A 184 14.74 3.94 21.53
N TYR A 185 14.92 3.02 20.59
CA TYR A 185 14.03 2.85 19.44
C TYR A 185 13.17 1.57 19.52
N ARG A 186 13.11 0.90 20.67
CA ARG A 186 12.35 -0.34 20.85
C ARG A 186 10.87 -0.22 20.58
N PHE A 187 10.31 0.99 20.56
CA PHE A 187 8.94 1.22 20.13
C PHE A 187 8.70 0.86 18.66
N ILE A 188 9.76 0.83 17.79
CA ILE A 188 9.64 0.48 16.37
C ILE A 188 9.28 -1.00 16.19
N PRO A 189 10.07 -1.99 16.67
CA PRO A 189 9.69 -3.39 16.53
C PRO A 189 8.39 -3.73 17.27
N LEU A 190 8.09 -3.05 18.40
CA LEU A 190 6.83 -3.23 19.10
C LEU A 190 5.64 -2.72 18.28
N SER A 191 5.76 -1.54 17.65
CA SER A 191 4.70 -1.02 16.76
C SER A 191 4.52 -1.90 15.52
N THR A 192 5.61 -2.42 14.96
CA THR A 192 5.54 -3.41 13.88
C THR A 192 4.75 -4.64 14.31
N LEU A 193 5.06 -5.21 15.49
CA LEU A 193 4.34 -6.35 16.03
C LEU A 193 2.84 -6.04 16.23
N PHE A 194 2.50 -4.95 16.92
CA PHE A 194 1.11 -4.61 17.19
C PHE A 194 0.31 -4.33 15.91
N THR A 195 0.91 -3.63 14.93
CA THR A 195 0.26 -3.37 13.65
C THR A 195 0.04 -4.66 12.86
N LEU A 196 1.02 -5.57 12.83
CA LEU A 196 0.86 -6.89 12.20
C LEU A 196 -0.25 -7.72 12.89
N LEU A 197 -0.30 -7.71 14.22
CA LEU A 197 -1.36 -8.40 14.97
C LEU A 197 -2.76 -7.84 14.63
N LEU A 198 -2.89 -6.51 14.50
CA LEU A 198 -4.14 -5.87 14.05
C LEU A 198 -4.52 -6.35 12.64
N PHE A 199 -3.57 -6.35 11.70
CA PHE A 199 -3.85 -6.78 10.33
C PHE A 199 -4.21 -8.27 10.22
N VAL A 200 -3.55 -9.13 10.99
CA VAL A 200 -3.91 -10.56 11.07
C VAL A 200 -5.31 -10.73 11.67
N TYR A 201 -5.64 -9.95 12.71
CA TYR A 201 -6.96 -10.00 13.35
C TYR A 201 -8.06 -9.60 12.36
N PHE A 202 -7.90 -8.47 11.66
CA PHE A 202 -8.87 -7.94 10.70
C PHE A 202 -8.82 -8.61 9.32
N ARG A 203 -7.97 -9.61 9.09
CA ARG A 203 -7.75 -10.26 7.78
C ARG A 203 -7.42 -9.22 6.69
N ALA A 204 -6.56 -8.26 7.00
CA ALA A 204 -6.16 -7.23 6.05
C ALA A 204 -5.42 -7.84 4.85
N LYS A 205 -5.46 -7.15 3.71
CA LYS A 205 -4.65 -7.52 2.55
C LYS A 205 -3.16 -7.42 2.90
N SER A 206 -2.36 -8.39 2.47
CA SER A 206 -0.96 -8.53 2.89
C SER A 206 -0.10 -7.29 2.58
N TYR A 207 -0.34 -6.63 1.47
CA TYR A 207 0.41 -5.44 1.06
C TYR A 207 0.15 -4.19 1.92
N TYR A 208 -0.87 -4.17 2.77
CA TYR A 208 -1.10 -3.05 3.71
C TYR A 208 0.02 -2.91 4.74
N ALA A 209 0.74 -3.99 5.04
CA ALA A 209 1.83 -3.98 6.01
C ALA A 209 3.20 -3.58 5.42
N ILE A 210 3.33 -3.40 4.11
CA ILE A 210 4.63 -3.12 3.44
C ILE A 210 5.34 -1.91 4.05
N GLY A 211 4.60 -0.88 4.49
CA GLY A 211 5.15 0.33 5.09
C GLY A 211 5.92 0.14 6.39
N LEU A 212 5.78 -1.02 7.06
CA LEU A 212 6.48 -1.34 8.31
C LEU A 212 7.96 -1.67 8.12
N TYR A 213 8.36 -2.16 6.95
CA TYR A 213 9.67 -2.78 6.73
C TYR A 213 10.81 -1.82 6.36
N PRO A 214 10.59 -0.72 5.60
CA PRO A 214 11.68 0.16 5.19
C PRO A 214 12.51 0.70 6.35
N VAL A 215 11.89 1.03 7.48
CA VAL A 215 12.61 1.48 8.68
C VAL A 215 13.49 0.36 9.27
N LEU A 216 13.02 -0.88 9.28
CA LEU A 216 13.77 -2.04 9.78
C LEU A 216 15.02 -2.30 8.92
N LEU A 217 14.93 -2.10 7.60
CA LEU A 217 16.08 -2.22 6.70
C LEU A 217 17.19 -1.21 7.06
N ALA A 218 16.84 0.02 7.46
CA ALA A 218 17.82 0.99 7.92
C ALA A 218 18.54 0.52 9.19
N PHE A 219 17.78 0.06 10.20
CA PHE A 219 18.34 -0.44 11.45
C PHE A 219 19.22 -1.67 11.25
N GLY A 220 18.78 -2.62 10.44
CA GLY A 220 19.53 -3.84 10.15
C GLY A 220 20.83 -3.56 9.39
N ALA A 221 20.78 -2.64 8.42
CA ALA A 221 21.99 -2.24 7.67
C ALA A 221 23.03 -1.57 8.56
N VAL A 222 22.60 -0.70 9.49
CA VAL A 222 23.53 -0.08 10.47
C VAL A 222 24.13 -1.12 11.41
N TYR A 223 23.34 -2.08 11.87
CA TYR A 223 23.84 -3.14 12.73
C TYR A 223 24.79 -4.09 11.99
N LEU A 224 24.50 -4.42 10.73
CA LEU A 224 25.42 -5.19 9.89
C LEU A 224 26.72 -4.43 9.60
N ASP A 225 26.65 -3.12 9.40
CA ASP A 225 27.87 -2.29 9.27
C ASP A 225 28.74 -2.39 10.50
N TYR A 226 28.15 -2.31 11.70
CA TYR A 226 28.84 -2.53 12.97
C TYR A 226 29.46 -3.93 13.05
N LEU A 227 28.72 -4.99 12.75
CA LEU A 227 29.21 -6.37 12.84
C LEU A 227 30.32 -6.70 11.84
N LEU A 228 30.24 -6.10 10.64
CA LEU A 228 31.13 -6.38 9.52
C LEU A 228 32.31 -5.37 9.44
N SER A 229 32.58 -4.59 10.50
CA SER A 229 33.60 -3.55 10.47
C SER A 229 35.01 -4.04 10.85
N SER A 230 35.18 -5.30 11.26
CA SER A 230 36.43 -5.81 11.76
C SER A 230 36.89 -7.12 11.09
N ASN A 231 38.19 -7.29 10.98
CA ASN A 231 38.85 -8.50 10.49
C ASN A 231 38.38 -8.92 9.08
N TRP A 232 38.41 -10.22 8.78
CA TRP A 232 37.96 -10.80 7.52
C TRP A 232 36.49 -10.53 7.19
N LYS A 233 35.67 -10.17 8.19
CA LYS A 233 34.22 -9.89 8.01
C LYS A 233 33.95 -8.72 7.05
N VAL A 234 34.90 -7.81 6.86
CA VAL A 234 34.79 -6.69 5.90
C VAL A 234 34.55 -7.20 4.49
N TYR A 235 35.10 -8.34 4.12
CA TYR A 235 34.92 -8.97 2.80
C TYR A 235 33.49 -9.47 2.58
N LEU A 236 32.66 -9.59 3.62
CA LEU A 236 31.24 -9.94 3.49
C LEU A 236 30.36 -8.74 3.12
N LYS A 237 30.86 -7.50 3.23
CA LYS A 237 30.08 -6.29 2.88
C LYS A 237 29.60 -6.28 1.42
N PRO A 238 30.46 -6.52 0.41
CA PRO A 238 29.98 -6.62 -0.99
C PRO A 238 28.97 -7.74 -1.18
N VAL A 239 29.17 -8.88 -0.53
CA VAL A 239 28.25 -10.03 -0.61
C VAL A 239 26.86 -9.64 -0.09
N ALA A 240 26.80 -8.95 1.05
CA ALA A 240 25.54 -8.49 1.63
C ALA A 240 24.78 -7.53 0.70
N ILE A 241 25.49 -6.68 -0.07
CA ILE A 241 24.86 -5.78 -1.07
C ILE A 241 24.36 -6.56 -2.28
N VAL A 242 25.08 -7.60 -2.70
CA VAL A 242 24.74 -8.38 -3.90
C VAL A 242 23.53 -9.31 -3.65
N ILE A 243 23.32 -9.80 -2.44
CA ILE A 243 22.21 -10.70 -2.10
C ILE A 243 20.82 -10.14 -2.51
N PRO A 244 20.41 -8.90 -2.12
CA PRO A 244 19.14 -8.34 -2.55
C PRO A 244 18.99 -8.27 -4.07
N LEU A 245 20.07 -7.94 -4.78
CA LEU A 245 20.06 -7.87 -6.25
C LEU A 245 19.83 -9.25 -6.87
N LEU A 246 20.57 -10.25 -6.44
CA LEU A 246 20.46 -11.62 -6.99
C LEU A 246 19.10 -12.24 -6.69
N LEU A 247 18.58 -12.05 -5.48
CA LEU A 247 17.27 -12.60 -5.09
C LEU A 247 16.10 -11.84 -5.75
N PHE A 248 16.33 -10.63 -6.26
CA PHE A 248 15.32 -9.89 -7.00
C PHE A 248 15.18 -10.34 -8.47
N ILE A 249 16.22 -10.94 -9.07
CA ILE A 249 16.17 -11.41 -10.46
C ILE A 249 14.98 -12.35 -10.75
N PRO A 250 14.75 -13.42 -9.97
CA PRO A 250 13.57 -14.26 -10.20
C PRO A 250 12.24 -13.52 -9.94
N VAL A 251 12.22 -12.54 -9.05
CA VAL A 251 11.03 -11.73 -8.77
C VAL A 251 10.63 -10.90 -9.99
N LEU A 252 11.58 -10.37 -10.77
CA LEU A 252 11.29 -9.63 -12.01
C LEU A 252 10.41 -10.43 -12.96
N ARG A 253 10.70 -11.72 -13.13
CA ARG A 253 9.94 -12.61 -14.05
C ARG A 253 8.50 -12.82 -13.59
N ILE A 254 8.26 -12.84 -12.29
CA ILE A 254 6.97 -13.21 -11.70
C ILE A 254 6.13 -11.96 -11.41
N ALA A 255 6.75 -10.90 -10.86
CA ALA A 255 6.04 -9.72 -10.38
C ALA A 255 5.79 -8.67 -11.48
N PHE A 256 6.39 -8.81 -12.66
CA PHE A 256 6.25 -7.84 -13.74
C PHE A 256 5.67 -8.50 -14.99
N PRO A 257 4.72 -7.85 -15.70
CA PRO A 257 4.15 -8.36 -16.95
C PRO A 257 5.14 -8.19 -18.11
N ILE A 258 6.27 -8.90 -18.06
CA ILE A 258 7.33 -8.81 -19.07
C ILE A 258 6.94 -9.60 -20.33
N TYR A 259 6.15 -10.66 -20.15
CA TYR A 259 5.69 -11.55 -21.23
C TYR A 259 4.28 -11.15 -21.68
N PRO A 260 3.92 -11.46 -22.94
CA PRO A 260 2.54 -11.34 -23.41
C PRO A 260 1.56 -12.17 -22.57
N PRO A 261 0.27 -11.78 -22.47
CA PRO A 261 -0.71 -12.48 -21.63
C PRO A 261 -0.82 -14.01 -21.91
N ALA A 262 -0.74 -14.41 -23.18
CA ALA A 262 -0.78 -15.83 -23.57
C ALA A 262 0.42 -16.63 -23.04
N GLU A 263 1.61 -16.04 -23.00
CA GLU A 263 2.80 -16.68 -22.45
C GLU A 263 2.77 -16.76 -20.92
N ILE A 264 2.16 -15.76 -20.26
CA ILE A 264 1.93 -15.79 -18.81
C ILE A 264 0.95 -16.91 -18.46
N ALA A 265 -0.16 -17.02 -19.20
CA ALA A 265 -1.15 -18.09 -19.02
C ALA A 265 -0.56 -19.48 -19.26
N ALA A 266 0.35 -19.61 -20.23
CA ALA A 266 1.07 -20.87 -20.49
C ALA A 266 2.01 -21.27 -19.34
N GLN A 267 2.45 -20.34 -18.50
CA GLN A 267 3.28 -20.58 -17.33
C GLN A 267 2.46 -20.69 -16.03
N ARG A 268 1.20 -21.14 -16.13
CA ARG A 268 0.23 -21.20 -15.03
C ARG A 268 0.83 -21.80 -13.75
N ASP A 269 1.53 -22.92 -13.83
CA ASP A 269 2.08 -23.63 -12.67
C ASP A 269 3.06 -22.76 -11.87
N LEU A 270 3.86 -21.93 -12.56
CA LEU A 270 4.79 -21.01 -11.92
C LEU A 270 4.04 -19.96 -11.09
N TYR A 271 3.03 -19.32 -11.69
CA TYR A 271 2.26 -18.27 -11.00
C TYR A 271 1.38 -18.85 -9.90
N GLN A 272 0.80 -20.04 -10.09
CA GLN A 272 0.00 -20.73 -9.09
C GLN A 272 0.82 -21.14 -7.86
N LYS A 273 2.06 -21.61 -8.06
CA LYS A 273 2.99 -21.96 -6.98
C LYS A 273 3.21 -20.80 -5.98
N TYR A 274 3.19 -19.56 -6.46
CA TYR A 274 3.33 -18.37 -5.63
C TYR A 274 2.00 -17.72 -5.24
N GLY A 275 0.86 -18.36 -5.52
CA GLY A 275 -0.46 -17.87 -5.17
C GLY A 275 -0.93 -16.65 -5.97
N MET A 276 -0.25 -16.29 -7.06
CA MET A 276 -0.51 -15.06 -7.81
C MET A 276 -1.75 -15.13 -8.70
N LEU A 277 -2.25 -16.33 -8.98
CA LEU A 277 -3.47 -16.50 -9.79
C LEU A 277 -4.75 -16.35 -8.96
N ARG A 278 -4.62 -16.37 -7.63
CA ARG A 278 -5.76 -16.18 -6.73
C ARG A 278 -6.11 -14.72 -6.61
N TRP A 279 -7.30 -14.38 -7.09
CA TRP A 279 -7.81 -13.01 -7.03
C TRP A 279 -8.51 -12.70 -5.69
N GLU A 280 -8.91 -11.46 -5.54
CA GLU A 280 -9.62 -10.95 -4.35
C GLU A 280 -10.99 -11.61 -4.16
N ASP A 281 -11.59 -12.16 -5.23
CA ASP A 281 -12.82 -12.97 -5.19
C ASP A 281 -12.61 -14.38 -4.60
N GLY A 282 -11.38 -14.74 -4.27
CA GLY A 282 -11.00 -16.03 -3.69
C GLY A 282 -10.93 -17.17 -4.70
N LYS A 283 -10.95 -16.89 -6.02
CA LYS A 283 -10.83 -17.89 -7.10
C LYS A 283 -9.50 -17.77 -7.82
N ASP A 284 -9.06 -18.86 -8.44
CA ASP A 284 -7.88 -18.88 -9.31
C ASP A 284 -8.30 -18.52 -10.74
N HIS A 285 -7.59 -17.58 -11.35
CA HIS A 285 -7.80 -17.11 -12.72
C HIS A 285 -6.63 -17.45 -13.64
N GLU A 286 -6.72 -17.11 -14.92
CA GLU A 286 -5.66 -17.42 -15.90
C GLU A 286 -4.43 -16.52 -15.75
N LEU A 287 -4.63 -15.27 -15.33
CA LEU A 287 -3.58 -14.27 -15.15
C LEU A 287 -3.59 -13.73 -13.71
N PRO A 288 -2.45 -13.24 -13.19
CA PRO A 288 -2.46 -12.43 -11.98
C PRO A 288 -3.41 -11.23 -12.11
N GLN A 289 -4.14 -10.92 -11.03
CA GLN A 289 -5.18 -9.89 -11.07
C GLN A 289 -4.66 -8.54 -11.55
N ASP A 290 -3.52 -8.08 -11.01
CA ASP A 290 -2.92 -6.79 -11.38
C ASP A 290 -2.39 -6.75 -12.81
N PHE A 291 -2.20 -7.89 -13.48
CA PHE A 291 -1.87 -7.96 -14.91
C PHE A 291 -3.13 -7.92 -15.76
N ALA A 292 -4.17 -8.67 -15.35
CA ALA A 292 -5.46 -8.65 -16.02
C ALA A 292 -6.09 -7.26 -15.98
N ASP A 293 -5.97 -6.57 -14.85
CA ASP A 293 -6.47 -5.19 -14.66
C ASP A 293 -5.80 -4.14 -15.56
N MET A 294 -4.71 -4.48 -16.26
CA MET A 294 -4.07 -3.60 -17.25
C MET A 294 -4.64 -3.78 -18.66
N LEU A 295 -5.49 -4.78 -18.88
CA LEU A 295 -5.94 -5.21 -20.22
C LEU A 295 -7.39 -4.80 -20.50
N GLY A 296 -7.71 -4.67 -21.79
CA GLY A 296 -9.09 -4.58 -22.24
C GLY A 296 -9.75 -3.20 -22.16
N TRP A 297 -9.15 -2.20 -21.54
CA TRP A 297 -9.75 -0.89 -21.30
C TRP A 297 -10.10 -0.14 -22.59
N LYS A 298 -9.24 -0.17 -23.59
CA LYS A 298 -9.46 0.46 -24.90
C LYS A 298 -10.51 -0.29 -25.71
N GLU A 299 -10.46 -1.62 -25.67
CA GLU A 299 -11.44 -2.50 -26.30
C GLU A 299 -12.84 -2.29 -25.73
N LEU A 300 -12.96 -2.14 -24.41
CA LEU A 300 -14.21 -1.81 -23.72
C LEU A 300 -14.78 -0.50 -24.26
N ALA A 301 -13.96 0.56 -24.27
CA ALA A 301 -14.41 1.87 -24.77
C ALA A 301 -14.85 1.79 -26.24
N HIS A 302 -14.15 1.04 -27.09
CA HIS A 302 -14.55 0.84 -28.49
C HIS A 302 -15.86 0.02 -28.63
N LYS A 303 -16.13 -0.93 -27.73
CA LYS A 303 -17.41 -1.65 -27.71
C LYS A 303 -18.54 -0.68 -27.35
N VAL A 304 -18.35 0.13 -26.32
CA VAL A 304 -19.32 1.15 -25.91
C VAL A 304 -19.52 2.19 -27.01
N ASP A 305 -18.47 2.65 -27.69
CA ASP A 305 -18.56 3.56 -28.80
C ASP A 305 -19.44 3.03 -29.94
N ARG A 306 -19.37 1.73 -30.23
CA ARG A 306 -20.22 1.10 -31.27
C ARG A 306 -21.71 1.16 -30.87
N VAL A 307 -22.03 0.84 -29.62
CA VAL A 307 -23.40 0.91 -29.12
C VAL A 307 -23.87 2.37 -29.10
N TYR A 308 -23.04 3.27 -28.54
CA TYR A 308 -23.39 4.71 -28.46
C TYR A 308 -23.58 5.37 -29.83
N SER A 309 -22.88 4.89 -30.87
CA SER A 309 -23.05 5.41 -32.25
C SER A 309 -24.45 5.13 -32.82
N GLN A 310 -25.11 4.09 -32.35
CA GLN A 310 -26.47 3.68 -32.82
C GLN A 310 -27.58 4.44 -32.11
N VAL A 311 -27.27 5.11 -31.00
CA VAL A 311 -28.25 5.89 -30.24
C VAL A 311 -28.57 7.19 -30.98
N LYS A 312 -29.85 7.41 -31.22
CA LYS A 312 -30.37 8.60 -31.94
C LYS A 312 -30.24 9.86 -31.06
N ASP A 313 -30.68 9.76 -29.82
CA ASP A 313 -30.68 10.87 -28.86
C ASP A 313 -29.56 10.76 -27.85
N LYS A 314 -28.34 11.18 -28.25
CA LYS A 314 -27.14 11.15 -27.40
C LYS A 314 -27.24 12.10 -26.21
N LYS A 315 -28.01 13.19 -26.33
CA LYS A 315 -28.10 14.21 -25.28
C LYS A 315 -28.80 13.68 -24.02
N HIS A 316 -29.82 12.81 -24.23
CA HIS A 316 -30.62 12.22 -23.17
C HIS A 316 -30.23 10.75 -22.90
N THR A 317 -28.96 10.39 -23.20
CA THR A 317 -28.44 9.05 -23.00
C THR A 317 -27.49 9.04 -21.80
N LEU A 318 -27.70 8.11 -20.87
CA LEU A 318 -26.84 7.81 -19.73
C LEU A 318 -26.04 6.55 -20.04
N VAL A 319 -24.70 6.63 -19.84
CA VAL A 319 -23.81 5.47 -19.82
C VAL A 319 -23.45 5.17 -18.37
N ILE A 320 -23.98 4.07 -17.83
CA ILE A 320 -23.78 3.66 -16.44
C ILE A 320 -22.93 2.40 -16.38
N CYS A 321 -21.97 2.37 -15.48
CA CYS A 321 -21.01 1.30 -15.31
C CYS A 321 -21.07 0.71 -13.89
N ASP A 322 -20.80 -0.59 -13.76
CA ASP A 322 -20.79 -1.29 -12.47
C ASP A 322 -19.77 -0.69 -11.51
N ASN A 323 -18.60 -0.23 -12.02
CA ASN A 323 -17.59 0.41 -11.20
C ASN A 323 -16.97 1.63 -11.89
N TYR A 324 -16.30 2.45 -11.07
CA TYR A 324 -15.64 3.69 -11.52
C TYR A 324 -14.47 3.45 -12.48
N GLY A 325 -13.81 2.27 -12.43
CA GLY A 325 -12.73 1.91 -13.36
C GLY A 325 -13.24 1.80 -14.80
N LEU A 326 -14.38 1.12 -15.01
CA LEU A 326 -15.04 1.02 -16.31
C LEU A 326 -15.45 2.41 -16.82
N ALA A 327 -16.09 3.22 -15.97
CA ALA A 327 -16.52 4.58 -16.32
C ALA A 327 -15.30 5.45 -16.69
N GLY A 328 -14.23 5.39 -15.91
CA GLY A 328 -12.98 6.13 -16.18
C GLY A 328 -12.34 5.72 -17.50
N ALA A 329 -12.28 4.42 -17.80
CA ALA A 329 -11.73 3.92 -19.06
C ALA A 329 -12.54 4.39 -20.28
N ILE A 330 -13.86 4.35 -20.20
CA ILE A 330 -14.74 4.82 -21.27
C ILE A 330 -14.54 6.33 -21.47
N ASN A 331 -14.55 7.12 -20.40
CA ASN A 331 -14.36 8.57 -20.48
C ASN A 331 -12.99 8.95 -21.08
N TYR A 332 -11.96 8.13 -20.84
CA TYR A 332 -10.61 8.38 -21.35
C TYR A 332 -10.45 7.93 -22.82
N TYR A 333 -10.83 6.69 -23.15
CA TYR A 333 -10.55 6.07 -24.44
C TYR A 333 -11.63 6.27 -25.50
N SER A 334 -12.88 6.64 -25.13
CA SER A 334 -13.94 6.88 -26.10
C SER A 334 -13.59 7.99 -27.06
N LYS A 335 -13.99 7.82 -28.33
CA LYS A 335 -13.97 8.88 -29.33
C LYS A 335 -15.02 9.96 -29.11
N TYR A 336 -16.09 9.64 -28.37
CA TYR A 336 -17.15 10.58 -28.01
C TYR A 336 -16.83 11.22 -26.66
N LYS A 337 -16.23 12.42 -26.68
CA LYS A 337 -15.80 13.09 -25.44
C LYS A 337 -16.95 13.56 -24.55
N GLU A 338 -18.14 13.67 -25.12
CA GLU A 338 -19.39 14.01 -24.45
C GLU A 338 -20.07 12.82 -23.77
N ILE A 339 -19.55 11.60 -23.90
CA ILE A 339 -20.20 10.37 -23.44
C ILE A 339 -20.53 10.36 -21.94
N GLY A 340 -19.65 10.95 -21.10
CA GLY A 340 -19.91 11.18 -19.68
C GLY A 340 -20.31 9.92 -18.91
N ALA A 341 -19.59 8.78 -19.10
CA ALA A 341 -19.88 7.54 -18.40
C ALA A 341 -19.73 7.70 -16.89
N VAL A 342 -20.67 7.16 -16.12
CA VAL A 342 -20.78 7.30 -14.66
C VAL A 342 -20.88 5.94 -13.97
N SER A 343 -20.69 5.93 -12.65
CA SER A 343 -20.88 4.75 -11.81
C SER A 343 -21.42 5.16 -10.44
N PHE A 344 -22.29 4.35 -9.86
CA PHE A 344 -22.75 4.53 -8.47
C PHE A 344 -21.84 3.84 -7.45
N ASN A 345 -20.73 3.25 -7.90
CA ASN A 345 -19.79 2.55 -7.02
C ASN A 345 -19.01 3.54 -6.16
N ALA A 346 -18.91 3.26 -4.88
CA ALA A 346 -18.20 4.03 -3.86
C ALA A 346 -18.65 5.51 -3.81
N ASP A 347 -17.70 6.43 -3.58
CA ASP A 347 -17.91 7.88 -3.54
C ASP A 347 -18.06 8.52 -4.94
N TYR A 348 -17.77 7.77 -6.00
CA TYR A 348 -17.89 8.26 -7.38
C TYR A 348 -19.31 8.76 -7.71
N LYS A 349 -20.35 8.21 -7.06
CA LYS A 349 -21.75 8.66 -7.18
C LYS A 349 -22.00 10.14 -6.83
N TYR A 350 -21.08 10.78 -6.11
CA TYR A 350 -21.18 12.20 -5.76
C TYR A 350 -20.42 13.13 -6.72
N TRP A 351 -19.77 12.58 -7.74
CA TRP A 351 -18.97 13.35 -8.70
C TRP A 351 -19.74 13.74 -9.96
N PHE A 352 -21.02 13.37 -10.05
CA PHE A 352 -21.89 13.71 -11.16
C PHE A 352 -23.32 13.94 -10.68
N ASN A 353 -24.09 14.69 -11.47
CA ASN A 353 -25.51 14.86 -11.28
C ASN A 353 -26.27 14.15 -12.41
N LEU A 354 -27.25 13.34 -12.07
CA LEU A 354 -28.17 12.77 -13.06
C LEU A 354 -29.01 13.89 -13.65
N LYS A 355 -29.27 13.81 -14.96
CA LYS A 355 -30.23 14.68 -15.65
C LYS A 355 -31.62 14.11 -15.47
N ASP A 356 -32.61 14.98 -15.37
CA ASP A 356 -34.03 14.57 -15.20
C ASP A 356 -34.66 14.05 -16.49
N ASP A 357 -34.02 14.26 -17.65
CA ASP A 357 -34.54 13.99 -19.00
C ASP A 357 -33.90 12.78 -19.68
N ILE A 358 -33.40 11.80 -18.91
CA ILE A 358 -32.78 10.57 -19.45
C ILE A 358 -33.85 9.70 -20.09
N THR A 359 -33.67 9.41 -21.39
CA THR A 359 -34.58 8.55 -22.17
C THR A 359 -33.94 7.20 -22.56
N THR A 360 -32.62 7.13 -22.56
CA THR A 360 -31.85 5.94 -22.96
C THR A 360 -30.77 5.66 -21.96
N VAL A 361 -30.58 4.38 -21.59
CA VAL A 361 -29.53 3.94 -20.71
C VAL A 361 -28.68 2.86 -21.39
N ILE A 362 -27.36 3.04 -21.41
CA ILE A 362 -26.40 2.03 -21.79
C ILE A 362 -25.76 1.51 -20.50
N SER A 363 -26.06 0.27 -20.12
CA SER A 363 -25.48 -0.40 -18.96
C SER A 363 -24.21 -1.16 -19.36
N VAL A 364 -23.12 -0.91 -18.66
CA VAL A 364 -21.83 -1.57 -18.86
C VAL A 364 -21.50 -2.39 -17.62
N LYS A 365 -21.61 -3.71 -17.75
CA LYS A 365 -21.45 -4.67 -16.67
C LYS A 365 -20.16 -5.47 -16.82
N ASN A 366 -19.58 -5.91 -15.70
CA ASN A 366 -18.57 -6.96 -15.69
C ASN A 366 -19.25 -8.31 -15.97
N ALA A 367 -18.67 -9.11 -16.87
CA ALA A 367 -19.21 -10.45 -17.20
C ALA A 367 -19.39 -11.37 -15.97
N HIS A 368 -18.64 -11.14 -14.89
CA HIS A 368 -18.76 -11.90 -13.63
C HIS A 368 -20.03 -11.58 -12.83
N ASN A 369 -20.70 -10.42 -13.08
CA ASN A 369 -21.90 -10.04 -12.34
C ASN A 369 -23.18 -10.57 -12.98
N GLU A 370 -23.16 -10.98 -14.27
CA GLU A 370 -24.32 -11.58 -14.94
C GLU A 370 -24.71 -12.94 -14.35
N ASP A 371 -23.74 -13.72 -13.83
CA ASP A 371 -23.99 -15.02 -13.19
C ASP A 371 -24.73 -14.91 -11.83
N ILE A 372 -24.73 -13.75 -11.21
CA ILE A 372 -25.36 -13.51 -9.90
C ILE A 372 -26.81 -13.05 -10.07
N GLU A 373 -27.12 -12.22 -11.06
CA GLU A 373 -28.48 -11.75 -11.35
C GLU A 373 -29.38 -12.84 -11.94
N ASN A 374 -28.81 -13.77 -12.73
CA ASN A 374 -29.56 -14.90 -13.32
C ASN A 374 -29.81 -16.06 -12.35
N LYS A 375 -29.36 -16.01 -11.11
CA LYS A 375 -29.63 -17.01 -10.05
C LYS A 375 -30.66 -16.55 -9.02
N GLY A 376 -31.27 -15.40 -9.22
CA GLY A 376 -32.23 -14.78 -8.30
C GLY A 376 -33.68 -14.74 -8.80
N ASP A 377 -34.04 -15.49 -9.88
CA ASP A 377 -35.41 -15.70 -10.33
C ASP A 377 -35.94 -17.07 -9.90
#